data_b55f4722350a5762bf3cfc5c6eb903cf
#
_entry.id   b55f4722350a5762bf3cfc5c6eb903cf
#
_cell.length_a   1.000
_cell.length_b   1.000
_cell.length_c   1.000
_cell.angle_alpha   90.00
_cell.angle_beta   90.00
_cell.angle_gamma   90.00
#
_symmetry.space_group_name_H-M   'P 1'
#
loop_
_entity.id
_entity.type
_entity.pdbx_description
1 polymer ?
#
loop_
_entity_poly.entity_id
_entity_poly.type
_entity_poly.pdbx_seq_one_letter_code
_entity_poly.pdbx_strand_id
1 'polypeptide(L)'
;MLLMLLPLLCLAGTGAVHAQKWQLKVGGGLASQGVHNRVVGAYKIGVAYEYEFDQHWTFSPGLMFYGKGWRTPDESVACVDDDGNPMLNEAGQQVYSLMSRSASANYVEVPLLFNYYYRLAESRYVVLSAGPYVAFGVAGKIKTKGDGSRIGSEKLFYEGNTFSLSGARRVDAGVQAHLGYQMPSGLTIGVEGDFGLVPFSRGGHCNLVGLVSLGYSF
;
A
#
# COMPACT_ATOMS: atom_id res chain seq x y z
N MET A 1 7.04 26.72 -0.55
CA MET A 1 7.87 25.85 -1.41
C MET A 1 7.03 24.81 -2.17
N LEU A 2 5.77 25.14 -2.47
CA LEU A 2 4.82 24.25 -3.19
C LEU A 2 4.42 24.80 -4.56
N LEU A 3 5.00 25.93 -4.98
CA LEU A 3 4.60 26.61 -6.23
C LEU A 3 5.60 26.43 -7.40
N MET A 4 6.63 25.58 -7.24
CA MET A 4 7.63 25.36 -8.30
C MET A 4 7.47 24.05 -9.09
N LEU A 5 6.43 23.25 -8.83
CA LEU A 5 6.17 22.02 -9.58
C LEU A 5 5.18 22.19 -10.75
N LEU A 6 4.56 23.35 -10.88
CA LEU A 6 3.59 23.60 -11.95
C LEU A 6 4.19 23.94 -13.33
N PRO A 7 5.41 24.47 -13.49
CA PRO A 7 5.92 24.79 -14.83
C PRO A 7 6.55 23.62 -15.58
N LEU A 8 6.73 22.44 -14.96
CA LEU A 8 7.30 21.29 -15.66
C LEU A 8 6.29 20.54 -16.54
N LEU A 9 4.99 20.86 -16.42
CA LEU A 9 3.92 20.28 -17.24
C LEU A 9 3.69 21.02 -18.57
N CYS A 10 4.30 22.17 -18.77
CA CYS A 10 4.07 23.02 -19.97
C CYS A 10 5.18 22.96 -21.02
N LEU A 11 6.17 22.07 -20.90
CA LEU A 11 7.24 21.90 -21.89
C LEU A 11 6.97 20.77 -22.90
N ALA A 12 5.69 20.45 -23.17
CA ALA A 12 5.32 19.66 -24.33
C ALA A 12 5.24 20.56 -25.57
N GLY A 13 6.40 20.93 -26.10
CA GLY A 13 6.55 21.62 -27.36
C GLY A 13 6.15 20.72 -28.53
N THR A 14 5.28 21.22 -29.39
CA THR A 14 5.17 21.05 -30.84
C THR A 14 5.98 19.89 -31.45
N GLY A 15 5.36 18.71 -31.59
CA GLY A 15 5.92 17.64 -32.41
C GLY A 15 5.23 16.31 -32.16
N ALA A 16 4.48 15.82 -33.13
CA ALA A 16 3.72 14.59 -33.16
C ALA A 16 2.57 14.48 -32.13
N VAL A 17 1.38 14.24 -32.63
CA VAL A 17 0.20 13.93 -31.82
C VAL A 17 0.43 12.54 -31.20
N HIS A 18 1.10 12.49 -30.08
CA HIS A 18 1.15 11.29 -29.26
C HIS A 18 -0.23 11.11 -28.63
N ALA A 19 -0.81 9.95 -28.77
CA ALA A 19 -2.11 9.66 -28.17
C ALA A 19 -1.98 9.72 -26.64
N GLN A 20 -2.58 10.75 -26.07
CA GLN A 20 -2.64 10.98 -24.62
C GLN A 20 -3.90 10.31 -24.12
N LYS A 21 -3.76 9.45 -23.10
CA LYS A 21 -4.89 8.69 -22.56
C LYS A 21 -4.97 8.86 -21.06
N TRP A 22 -6.19 9.06 -20.58
CA TRP A 22 -6.45 8.92 -19.15
C TRP A 22 -6.79 7.48 -18.82
N GLN A 23 -6.34 7.03 -17.66
CA GLN A 23 -6.63 5.71 -17.15
C GLN A 23 -7.27 5.84 -15.78
N LEU A 24 -8.42 5.20 -15.58
CA LEU A 24 -8.96 4.92 -14.25
C LEU A 24 -8.43 3.56 -13.82
N LYS A 25 -7.89 3.47 -12.59
CA LYS A 25 -7.34 2.23 -12.04
C LYS A 25 -7.98 1.92 -10.69
N VAL A 26 -8.38 0.66 -10.50
CA VAL A 26 -8.84 0.12 -9.23
C VAL A 26 -8.16 -1.21 -8.98
N GLY A 27 -7.91 -1.54 -7.72
CA GLY A 27 -7.29 -2.80 -7.36
C GLY A 27 -7.70 -3.25 -5.96
N GLY A 28 -7.64 -4.55 -5.76
CA GLY A 28 -7.90 -5.19 -4.47
C GLY A 28 -6.97 -6.38 -4.26
N GLY A 29 -6.54 -6.59 -3.03
CA GLY A 29 -5.63 -7.67 -2.72
C GLY A 29 -5.17 -7.70 -1.27
N LEU A 30 -3.90 -7.98 -1.05
CA LEU A 30 -3.32 -8.22 0.26
C LEU A 30 -2.08 -7.35 0.47
N ALA A 31 -1.91 -6.86 1.70
CA ALA A 31 -0.73 -6.13 2.13
C ALA A 31 -0.15 -6.73 3.41
N SER A 32 1.15 -6.57 3.58
CA SER A 32 1.88 -6.91 4.80
C SER A 32 3.05 -5.95 5.01
N GLN A 33 3.65 -5.98 6.19
CA GLN A 33 4.95 -5.37 6.46
C GLN A 33 5.96 -6.47 6.76
N GLY A 34 6.86 -6.71 5.80
CA GLY A 34 7.82 -7.81 5.88
C GLY A 34 7.15 -9.18 5.79
N VAL A 35 7.96 -10.22 5.89
CA VAL A 35 7.53 -11.62 5.74
C VAL A 35 7.00 -12.26 7.04
N HIS A 36 7.23 -11.64 8.19
CA HIS A 36 6.82 -12.17 9.50
C HIS A 36 5.43 -11.73 9.93
N ASN A 37 4.93 -10.62 9.39
CA ASN A 37 3.60 -10.13 9.68
C ASN A 37 2.53 -10.85 8.85
N ARG A 38 1.33 -10.97 9.43
CA ARG A 38 0.18 -11.52 8.72
C ARG A 38 -0.35 -10.50 7.71
N VAL A 39 -0.86 -11.00 6.61
CA VAL A 39 -1.49 -10.18 5.57
C VAL A 39 -2.81 -9.59 6.02
N VAL A 40 -3.14 -8.41 5.50
CA VAL A 40 -4.44 -7.74 5.62
C VAL A 40 -4.94 -7.34 4.26
N GLY A 41 -6.23 -7.04 4.14
CA GLY A 41 -6.80 -6.55 2.88
C GLY A 41 -6.16 -5.22 2.45
N ALA A 42 -5.90 -5.10 1.15
CA ALA A 42 -5.41 -3.88 0.51
C ALA A 42 -6.34 -3.46 -0.63
N TYR A 43 -6.41 -2.17 -0.90
CA TYR A 43 -7.18 -1.62 -2.01
C TYR A 43 -6.51 -0.39 -2.59
N LYS A 44 -6.74 -0.15 -3.86
CA LYS A 44 -6.18 0.97 -4.62
C LYS A 44 -7.24 1.52 -5.56
N ILE A 45 -7.37 2.84 -5.63
CA ILE A 45 -8.21 3.53 -6.60
C ILE A 45 -7.54 4.84 -7.00
N GLY A 46 -7.58 5.19 -8.27
CA GLY A 46 -7.04 6.44 -8.74
C GLY A 46 -7.02 6.58 -10.25
N VAL A 47 -6.33 7.60 -10.68
CA VAL A 47 -6.19 7.96 -12.09
C VAL A 47 -4.72 8.00 -12.46
N ALA A 48 -4.42 7.68 -13.70
CA ALA A 48 -3.11 7.86 -14.32
C ALA A 48 -3.27 8.54 -15.66
N TYR A 49 -2.25 9.27 -16.04
CA TYR A 49 -2.15 9.89 -17.36
C TYR A 49 -1.05 9.18 -18.12
N GLU A 50 -1.37 8.68 -19.30
CA GLU A 50 -0.43 7.92 -20.11
C GLU A 50 0.11 8.76 -21.26
N TYR A 51 1.41 8.87 -21.29
CA TYR A 51 2.17 9.55 -22.33
C TYR A 51 2.92 8.54 -23.18
N GLU A 52 2.62 8.48 -24.47
CA GLU A 52 3.26 7.56 -25.43
C GLU A 52 4.57 8.18 -25.95
N PHE A 53 5.70 7.46 -25.80
CA PHE A 53 6.98 7.84 -26.41
C PHE A 53 7.17 7.18 -27.76
N ASP A 54 6.69 5.94 -27.88
CA ASP A 54 6.83 5.08 -29.03
C ASP A 54 5.65 4.12 -29.07
N GLN A 55 5.52 3.34 -30.13
CA GLN A 55 4.45 2.35 -30.34
C GLN A 55 4.36 1.29 -29.23
N HIS A 56 5.45 1.07 -28.50
CA HIS A 56 5.54 0.06 -27.45
C HIS A 56 5.75 0.62 -26.05
N TRP A 57 6.29 1.84 -25.93
CA TRP A 57 6.67 2.40 -24.66
C TRP A 57 5.84 3.62 -24.27
N THR A 58 5.34 3.60 -23.06
CA THR A 58 4.62 4.73 -22.49
C THR A 58 5.11 5.03 -21.08
N PHE A 59 4.84 6.23 -20.60
CA PHE A 59 5.07 6.67 -19.22
C PHE A 59 3.74 7.06 -18.60
N SER A 60 3.44 6.53 -17.42
CA SER A 60 2.18 6.76 -16.73
C SER A 60 2.42 7.29 -15.31
N PRO A 61 2.54 8.61 -15.13
CA PRO A 61 2.37 9.20 -13.81
C PRO A 61 0.91 9.05 -13.36
N GLY A 62 0.70 8.82 -12.07
CA GLY A 62 -0.64 8.63 -11.52
C GLY A 62 -0.82 9.31 -10.18
N LEU A 63 -2.07 9.34 -9.72
CA LEU A 63 -2.46 9.74 -8.38
C LEU A 63 -3.45 8.70 -7.86
N MET A 64 -3.04 8.00 -6.81
CA MET A 64 -3.77 6.87 -6.26
C MET A 64 -4.11 7.11 -4.79
N PHE A 65 -5.30 6.72 -4.37
CA PHE A 65 -5.63 6.51 -2.97
C PHE A 65 -5.46 5.03 -2.67
N TYR A 66 -4.60 4.72 -1.69
CA TYR A 66 -4.13 3.37 -1.46
C TYR A 66 -4.24 2.98 0.02
N GLY A 67 -5.05 1.97 0.32
CA GLY A 67 -5.15 1.35 1.63
C GLY A 67 -4.20 0.16 1.73
N LYS A 68 -3.22 0.28 2.63
CA LYS A 68 -2.23 -0.76 2.99
C LYS A 68 -2.39 -1.09 4.48
N GLY A 69 -1.68 -2.11 4.96
CA GLY A 69 -1.67 -2.40 6.39
C GLY A 69 -0.90 -3.68 6.72
N TRP A 70 -0.98 -4.05 7.99
CA TRP A 70 -0.35 -5.27 8.49
C TRP A 70 -1.04 -5.76 9.75
N ARG A 71 -0.78 -7.00 10.12
CA ARG A 71 -1.16 -7.57 11.40
C ARG A 71 0.03 -8.32 11.99
N THR A 72 0.36 -8.08 13.26
CA THR A 72 1.38 -8.88 13.94
C THR A 72 0.86 -10.29 14.16
N PRO A 73 1.75 -11.30 14.26
CA PRO A 73 1.39 -12.59 14.82
C PRO A 73 0.77 -12.44 16.22
N ASP A 74 0.04 -13.45 16.65
CA ASP A 74 -0.45 -13.49 18.02
C ASP A 74 0.73 -13.83 18.94
N GLU A 75 1.00 -12.95 19.92
CA GLU A 75 2.07 -13.08 20.90
C GLU A 75 1.48 -13.37 22.27
N SER A 76 2.11 -14.29 23.00
CA SER A 76 1.75 -14.58 24.41
C SER A 76 2.35 -13.51 25.30
N VAL A 77 1.49 -12.74 25.97
CA VAL A 77 1.89 -11.66 26.88
C VAL A 77 1.46 -11.96 28.29
N ALA A 78 2.35 -11.76 29.24
CA ALA A 78 2.04 -11.92 30.65
C ALA A 78 0.98 -10.89 31.10
N CYS A 79 -0.08 -11.35 31.73
CA CYS A 79 -1.11 -10.48 32.28
C CYS A 79 -0.63 -9.83 33.57
N VAL A 80 -0.93 -8.54 33.72
CA VAL A 80 -0.67 -7.75 34.92
C VAL A 80 -1.95 -7.08 35.39
N ASP A 81 -2.06 -6.82 36.70
CA ASP A 81 -3.12 -6.02 37.26
C ASP A 81 -2.91 -4.51 36.99
N ASP A 82 -3.83 -3.66 37.50
CA ASP A 82 -3.78 -2.22 37.30
C ASP A 82 -2.56 -1.56 38.00
N ASP A 83 -1.97 -2.22 38.98
CA ASP A 83 -0.77 -1.79 39.69
C ASP A 83 0.52 -2.32 39.03
N GLY A 84 0.40 -3.15 37.97
CA GLY A 84 1.51 -3.73 37.26
C GLY A 84 2.06 -5.04 37.87
N ASN A 85 1.36 -5.63 38.85
CA ASN A 85 1.76 -6.91 39.42
C ASN A 85 1.34 -8.09 38.52
N PRO A 86 2.10 -9.20 38.56
CA PRO A 86 1.74 -10.39 37.80
C PRO A 86 0.38 -10.97 38.25
N MET A 87 -0.51 -11.19 37.29
CA MET A 87 -1.74 -11.94 37.57
C MET A 87 -1.43 -13.43 37.62
N LEU A 88 -1.82 -14.06 38.75
CA LEU A 88 -1.61 -15.48 38.97
C LEU A 88 -2.94 -16.25 38.90
N ASN A 89 -2.90 -17.47 38.41
CA ASN A 89 -4.02 -18.41 38.51
C ASN A 89 -4.14 -19.01 39.91
N GLU A 90 -5.15 -19.84 40.14
CA GLU A 90 -5.37 -20.52 41.44
C GLU A 90 -4.19 -21.40 41.89
N ALA A 91 -3.35 -21.83 40.95
CA ALA A 91 -2.14 -22.62 41.19
C ALA A 91 -0.89 -21.75 41.42
N GLY A 92 -1.01 -20.41 41.52
CA GLY A 92 0.09 -19.48 41.68
C GLY A 92 0.97 -19.28 40.41
N GLN A 93 0.51 -19.67 39.24
CA GLN A 93 1.25 -19.53 37.99
C GLN A 93 0.83 -18.26 37.29
N GLN A 94 1.79 -17.60 36.60
CA GLN A 94 1.55 -16.41 35.78
C GLN A 94 0.51 -16.72 34.69
N VAL A 95 -0.50 -15.86 34.59
CA VAL A 95 -1.50 -15.90 33.53
C VAL A 95 -0.95 -15.21 32.29
N TYR A 96 -1.14 -15.83 31.12
CA TYR A 96 -0.78 -15.25 29.81
C TYR A 96 -2.02 -15.08 28.95
N SER A 97 -2.01 -14.07 28.10
CA SER A 97 -3.04 -13.81 27.10
C SER A 97 -2.40 -13.63 25.72
N LEU A 98 -3.12 -14.03 24.69
CA LEU A 98 -2.69 -13.81 23.31
C LEU A 98 -3.02 -12.39 22.88
N MET A 99 -2.05 -11.69 22.33
CA MET A 99 -2.18 -10.31 21.87
C MET A 99 -1.76 -10.20 20.41
N SER A 100 -2.50 -9.45 19.62
CA SER A 100 -2.12 -9.07 18.25
C SER A 100 -2.44 -7.60 17.99
N ARG A 101 -1.65 -6.98 17.11
CA ARG A 101 -1.88 -5.62 16.61
C ARG A 101 -2.27 -5.68 15.15
N SER A 102 -3.33 -4.97 14.77
CA SER A 102 -3.75 -4.80 13.40
C SER A 102 -3.73 -3.31 13.06
N ALA A 103 -3.08 -2.96 11.97
CA ALA A 103 -3.00 -1.58 11.51
C ALA A 103 -3.46 -1.47 10.07
N SER A 104 -4.27 -0.46 9.79
CA SER A 104 -4.54 0.05 8.45
C SER A 104 -3.82 1.37 8.28
N ALA A 105 -3.32 1.63 7.07
CA ALA A 105 -2.66 2.87 6.71
C ALA A 105 -3.09 3.26 5.29
N ASN A 106 -3.69 4.43 5.17
CA ASN A 106 -4.15 4.96 3.89
C ASN A 106 -3.19 6.03 3.41
N TYR A 107 -2.80 5.92 2.16
CA TYR A 107 -1.83 6.78 1.51
C TYR A 107 -2.43 7.47 0.29
N VAL A 108 -1.93 8.66 0.02
CA VAL A 108 -1.96 9.24 -1.32
C VAL A 108 -0.62 8.91 -1.97
N GLU A 109 -0.66 8.22 -3.09
CA GLU A 109 0.50 7.67 -3.78
C GLU A 109 0.62 8.24 -5.19
N VAL A 110 1.84 8.58 -5.58
CA VAL A 110 2.21 9.01 -6.93
C VAL A 110 3.13 7.94 -7.53
N PRO A 111 2.59 6.99 -8.30
CA PRO A 111 3.40 6.08 -9.10
C PRO A 111 3.91 6.78 -10.36
N LEU A 112 5.11 6.40 -10.79
CA LEU A 112 5.76 6.86 -12.01
C LEU A 112 6.16 5.62 -12.83
N LEU A 113 5.20 5.10 -13.60
CA LEU A 113 5.37 3.81 -14.27
C LEU A 113 5.81 3.97 -15.73
N PHE A 114 6.77 3.18 -16.12
CA PHE A 114 7.10 2.92 -17.53
C PHE A 114 6.38 1.65 -17.94
N ASN A 115 5.62 1.70 -19.03
CA ASN A 115 4.85 0.58 -19.54
C ASN A 115 5.42 0.15 -20.88
N TYR A 116 5.48 -1.16 -21.05
CA TYR A 116 5.81 -1.81 -22.32
C TYR A 116 4.61 -2.59 -22.82
N TYR A 117 4.17 -2.28 -24.05
CA TYR A 117 3.03 -2.90 -24.71
C TYR A 117 3.51 -3.96 -25.70
N TYR A 118 3.34 -5.23 -25.34
CA TYR A 118 3.58 -6.35 -26.25
C TYR A 118 2.29 -6.71 -26.96
N ARG A 119 2.26 -6.50 -28.29
CA ARG A 119 1.08 -6.75 -29.13
C ARG A 119 0.91 -8.26 -29.35
N LEU A 120 -0.23 -8.82 -28.91
CA LEU A 120 -0.60 -10.22 -29.14
C LEU A 120 -1.43 -10.40 -30.39
N ALA A 121 -2.38 -9.50 -30.61
CA ALA A 121 -3.30 -9.50 -31.77
C ALA A 121 -3.76 -8.07 -32.02
N GLU A 122 -4.68 -7.89 -32.95
CA GLU A 122 -5.26 -6.59 -33.26
C GLU A 122 -5.92 -6.00 -32.00
N SER A 123 -5.44 -4.83 -31.56
CA SER A 123 -5.90 -4.10 -30.37
C SER A 123 -5.88 -4.91 -29.05
N ARG A 124 -5.03 -5.94 -28.94
CA ARG A 124 -4.84 -6.74 -27.72
C ARG A 124 -3.38 -6.73 -27.32
N TYR A 125 -3.12 -6.38 -26.06
CA TYR A 125 -1.75 -6.21 -25.59
C TYR A 125 -1.54 -6.90 -24.24
N VAL A 126 -0.34 -7.43 -24.05
CA VAL A 126 0.21 -7.66 -22.70
C VAL A 126 0.95 -6.40 -22.32
N VAL A 127 0.61 -5.86 -21.14
CA VAL A 127 1.19 -4.63 -20.59
C VAL A 127 2.08 -5.00 -19.43
N LEU A 128 3.35 -4.70 -19.58
CA LEU A 128 4.34 -4.81 -18.50
C LEU A 128 4.65 -3.41 -18.01
N SER A 129 4.46 -3.16 -16.73
CA SER A 129 4.76 -1.86 -16.14
C SER A 129 5.70 -2.00 -14.97
N ALA A 130 6.65 -1.08 -14.84
CA ALA A 130 7.51 -0.99 -13.68
C ALA A 130 7.94 0.47 -13.46
N GLY A 131 8.16 0.83 -12.19
CA GLY A 131 8.67 2.16 -11.87
C GLY A 131 8.64 2.46 -10.38
N PRO A 132 9.21 3.58 -9.96
CA PRO A 132 9.16 4.03 -8.58
C PRO A 132 7.79 4.59 -8.21
N TYR A 133 7.51 4.60 -6.91
CA TYR A 133 6.40 5.34 -6.33
C TYR A 133 6.86 6.10 -5.09
N VAL A 134 6.14 7.16 -4.78
CA VAL A 134 6.22 7.88 -3.51
C VAL A 134 4.81 8.03 -2.97
N ALA A 135 4.63 7.78 -1.67
CA ALA A 135 3.34 7.85 -1.03
C ALA A 135 3.41 8.62 0.29
N PHE A 136 2.32 9.30 0.64
CA PHE A 136 2.18 10.02 1.90
C PHE A 136 0.97 9.51 2.68
N GLY A 137 1.20 9.07 3.92
CA GLY A 137 0.19 8.56 4.83
C GLY A 137 -0.75 9.65 5.34
N VAL A 138 -2.01 9.56 4.98
CA VAL A 138 -3.03 10.57 5.29
C VAL A 138 -3.92 10.16 6.46
N ALA A 139 -4.26 8.86 6.56
CA ALA A 139 -5.12 8.33 7.60
C ALA A 139 -4.76 6.88 7.91
N GLY A 140 -5.09 6.41 9.11
CA GLY A 140 -4.88 5.03 9.48
C GLY A 140 -5.40 4.75 10.89
N LYS A 141 -5.70 3.47 11.15
CA LYS A 141 -6.21 3.01 12.42
C LYS A 141 -5.42 1.79 12.88
N ILE A 142 -4.87 1.87 14.08
CA ILE A 142 -4.26 0.74 14.75
C ILE A 142 -5.14 0.26 15.88
N LYS A 143 -5.28 -1.05 15.99
CA LYS A 143 -6.00 -1.72 17.06
C LYS A 143 -5.15 -2.82 17.63
N THR A 144 -5.07 -2.85 18.96
CA THR A 144 -4.53 -3.99 19.71
C THR A 144 -5.69 -4.82 20.22
N LYS A 145 -5.64 -6.14 20.02
CA LYS A 145 -6.63 -7.10 20.49
C LYS A 145 -5.92 -8.15 21.35
N GLY A 146 -6.53 -8.51 22.46
CA GLY A 146 -6.16 -9.68 23.26
C GLY A 146 -7.34 -10.63 23.37
N ASP A 147 -7.11 -11.90 23.68
CA ASP A 147 -8.12 -12.95 23.88
C ASP A 147 -8.67 -12.95 25.30
N GLY A 148 -8.00 -12.29 26.23
CA GLY A 148 -8.37 -12.25 27.62
C GLY A 148 -9.01 -10.94 28.02
N SER A 149 -10.22 -11.02 28.54
CA SER A 149 -10.90 -9.94 29.25
C SER A 149 -10.17 -9.50 30.54
N ARG A 150 -8.94 -9.93 30.76
CA ARG A 150 -8.18 -9.77 32.02
C ARG A 150 -6.75 -9.28 31.79
N ILE A 151 -6.50 -8.61 30.73
CA ILE A 151 -5.28 -7.84 30.64
C ILE A 151 -5.60 -6.54 31.36
N GLY A 152 -5.22 -6.48 32.64
CA GLY A 152 -5.63 -5.49 33.61
C GLY A 152 -5.18 -4.07 33.35
N SER A 153 -4.66 -3.74 32.16
CA SER A 153 -4.43 -2.35 31.81
C SER A 153 -5.10 -2.01 30.48
N GLU A 154 -5.84 -0.95 30.42
CA GLU A 154 -6.38 -0.33 29.20
C GLU A 154 -5.34 -0.13 28.11
N LYS A 155 -4.05 -0.10 28.46
CA LYS A 155 -2.92 0.03 27.55
C LYS A 155 -2.76 -1.13 26.58
N LEU A 156 -3.32 -2.31 26.86
CA LEU A 156 -3.27 -3.48 25.98
C LEU A 156 -4.40 -3.46 24.93
N PHE A 157 -5.47 -2.70 25.18
CA PHE A 157 -6.55 -2.45 24.23
C PHE A 157 -6.44 -1.06 23.64
N TYR A 158 -5.34 -0.80 22.96
CA TYR A 158 -5.11 0.51 22.36
C TYR A 158 -5.78 0.60 20.99
N GLU A 159 -6.56 1.65 20.80
CA GLU A 159 -7.07 2.06 19.50
C GLU A 159 -6.61 3.49 19.22
N GLY A 160 -5.96 3.72 18.08
CA GLY A 160 -5.43 5.03 17.76
C GLY A 160 -5.13 5.22 16.28
N ASN A 161 -4.59 6.38 15.95
CA ASN A 161 -4.13 6.65 14.58
C ASN A 161 -2.79 5.95 14.35
N THR A 162 -2.68 5.19 13.25
CA THR A 162 -1.47 4.47 12.87
C THR A 162 -0.25 5.38 12.74
N PHE A 163 -0.43 6.61 12.26
CA PHE A 163 0.64 7.58 12.09
C PHE A 163 0.93 8.44 13.34
N SER A 164 0.22 8.21 14.43
CA SER A 164 0.52 8.83 15.74
C SER A 164 1.41 7.95 16.62
N LEU A 165 1.74 6.75 16.17
CA LEU A 165 2.70 5.89 16.85
C LEU A 165 4.08 6.53 16.88
N SER A 166 4.77 6.40 18.00
CA SER A 166 6.15 6.89 18.14
C SER A 166 7.05 6.26 17.08
N GLY A 167 7.73 7.09 16.30
CA GLY A 167 8.62 6.64 15.22
C GLY A 167 7.93 6.23 13.93
N ALA A 168 6.59 6.31 13.83
CA ALA A 168 5.89 6.03 12.59
C ALA A 168 6.21 7.08 11.52
N ARG A 169 6.48 6.60 10.31
CA ARG A 169 6.74 7.45 9.15
C ARG A 169 5.49 7.56 8.29
N ARG A 170 5.19 8.77 7.85
CA ARG A 170 4.11 9.03 6.89
C ARG A 170 4.55 8.84 5.44
N VAL A 171 5.85 8.94 5.18
CA VAL A 171 6.40 8.76 3.83
C VAL A 171 6.68 7.29 3.59
N ASP A 172 6.17 6.77 2.48
CA ASP A 172 6.50 5.48 1.91
C ASP A 172 7.03 5.70 0.49
N ALA A 173 8.01 4.94 0.08
CA ALA A 173 8.54 4.95 -1.27
C ALA A 173 9.06 3.57 -1.62
N GLY A 174 9.00 3.22 -2.89
CA GLY A 174 9.41 1.90 -3.34
C GLY A 174 9.33 1.74 -4.85
N VAL A 175 9.25 0.49 -5.26
CA VAL A 175 9.12 0.07 -6.66
C VAL A 175 7.80 -0.68 -6.82
N GLN A 176 7.12 -0.40 -7.92
CA GLN A 176 5.90 -1.07 -8.35
C GLN A 176 6.14 -1.82 -9.64
N ALA A 177 5.56 -3.02 -9.77
CA ALA A 177 5.54 -3.79 -10.99
C ALA A 177 4.11 -4.25 -11.27
N HIS A 178 3.73 -4.27 -12.55
CA HIS A 178 2.41 -4.68 -13.00
C HIS A 178 2.52 -5.51 -14.27
N LEU A 179 1.71 -6.56 -14.35
CA LEU A 179 1.49 -7.38 -15.54
C LEU A 179 0.00 -7.40 -15.84
N GLY A 180 -0.40 -6.90 -16.99
CA GLY A 180 -1.80 -6.81 -17.39
C GLY A 180 -2.07 -7.29 -18.82
N TYR A 181 -3.33 -7.60 -19.05
CA TYR A 181 -3.87 -7.87 -20.38
C TYR A 181 -4.87 -6.79 -20.74
N GLN A 182 -4.59 -6.04 -21.81
CA GLN A 182 -5.46 -4.99 -22.32
C GLN A 182 -6.30 -5.53 -23.48
N MET A 183 -7.61 -5.32 -23.36
CA MET A 183 -8.62 -5.67 -24.33
C MET A 183 -8.84 -4.54 -25.36
N PRO A 184 -9.45 -4.83 -26.53
CA PRO A 184 -9.78 -3.80 -27.52
C PRO A 184 -10.70 -2.69 -27.00
N SER A 185 -11.49 -2.98 -25.96
CA SER A 185 -12.36 -2.00 -25.29
C SER A 185 -11.63 -0.95 -24.45
N GLY A 186 -10.30 -1.03 -24.30
CA GLY A 186 -9.54 -0.20 -23.37
C GLY A 186 -9.49 -0.74 -21.93
N LEU A 187 -10.21 -1.84 -21.65
CA LEU A 187 -10.17 -2.49 -20.33
C LEU A 187 -8.87 -3.29 -20.18
N THR A 188 -8.18 -3.10 -19.06
CA THR A 188 -6.99 -3.85 -18.67
C THR A 188 -7.27 -4.62 -17.40
N ILE A 189 -6.93 -5.90 -17.36
CA ILE A 189 -6.99 -6.74 -16.16
C ILE A 189 -5.57 -7.21 -15.88
N GLY A 190 -5.12 -7.13 -14.62
CA GLY A 190 -3.74 -7.49 -14.31
C GLY A 190 -3.50 -7.81 -12.84
N VAL A 191 -2.24 -8.10 -12.57
CA VAL A 191 -1.69 -8.28 -11.23
C VAL A 191 -0.61 -7.23 -11.00
N GLU A 192 -0.54 -6.75 -9.76
CA GLU A 192 0.37 -5.70 -9.37
C GLU A 192 1.08 -6.07 -8.06
N GLY A 193 2.35 -5.75 -7.97
CA GLY A 193 3.15 -5.91 -6.76
C GLY A 193 3.86 -4.62 -6.41
N ASP A 194 3.75 -4.20 -5.14
CA ASP A 194 4.46 -3.04 -4.61
C ASP A 194 5.48 -3.49 -3.57
N PHE A 195 6.70 -3.05 -3.73
CA PHE A 195 7.85 -3.36 -2.88
C PHE A 195 8.35 -2.07 -2.25
N GLY A 196 7.96 -1.82 -1.00
CA GLY A 196 8.42 -0.67 -0.23
C GLY A 196 9.91 -0.75 0.07
N LEU A 197 10.58 0.40 0.03
CA LEU A 197 11.99 0.57 0.37
C LEU A 197 12.17 1.41 1.65
N VAL A 198 11.13 2.12 2.06
CA VAL A 198 11.12 2.93 3.28
C VAL A 198 10.41 2.15 4.39
N PRO A 199 11.10 1.79 5.48
CA PRO A 199 10.45 1.10 6.58
C PRO A 199 9.47 2.03 7.31
N PHE A 200 8.33 1.50 7.73
CA PHE A 200 7.27 2.24 8.41
C PHE A 200 7.74 2.92 9.70
N SER A 201 8.65 2.30 10.42
CA SER A 201 9.26 2.86 11.65
C SER A 201 10.76 2.53 11.71
N ARG A 202 11.49 3.15 12.64
CA ARG A 202 12.89 2.80 12.88
C ARG A 202 13.00 1.34 13.31
N GLY A 203 13.77 0.54 12.57
CA GLY A 203 13.90 -0.91 12.80
C GLY A 203 12.67 -1.74 12.39
N GLY A 204 11.65 -1.11 11.81
CA GLY A 204 10.47 -1.78 11.28
C GLY A 204 10.67 -2.35 9.88
N HIS A 205 9.60 -2.89 9.32
CA HIS A 205 9.58 -3.49 7.99
C HIS A 205 8.98 -2.55 6.95
N CYS A 206 9.33 -2.79 5.68
CA CYS A 206 8.76 -2.10 4.54
C CYS A 206 7.41 -2.72 4.14
N ASN A 207 6.58 -1.95 3.46
CA ASN A 207 5.32 -2.42 2.91
C ASN A 207 5.58 -3.39 1.75
N LEU A 208 4.80 -4.48 1.72
CA LEU A 208 4.75 -5.45 0.63
C LEU A 208 3.28 -5.65 0.27
N VAL A 209 2.92 -5.44 -0.99
CA VAL A 209 1.53 -5.52 -1.43
C VAL A 209 1.42 -6.30 -2.72
N GLY A 210 0.36 -7.12 -2.83
CA GLY A 210 -0.03 -7.80 -4.06
C GLY A 210 -1.51 -7.53 -4.34
N LEU A 211 -1.82 -7.09 -5.56
CA LEU A 211 -3.18 -6.75 -6.00
C LEU A 211 -3.56 -7.46 -7.29
N VAL A 212 -4.85 -7.71 -7.44
CA VAL A 212 -5.49 -7.83 -8.76
C VAL A 212 -6.04 -6.45 -9.10
N SER A 213 -5.78 -5.99 -10.31
CA SER A 213 -6.13 -4.64 -10.76
C SER A 213 -6.98 -4.66 -12.02
N LEU A 214 -7.85 -3.65 -12.11
CA LEU A 214 -8.62 -3.32 -13.29
C LEU A 214 -8.27 -1.88 -13.69
N GLY A 215 -8.01 -1.68 -14.97
CA GLY A 215 -7.77 -0.37 -15.57
C GLY A 215 -8.71 -0.13 -16.74
N TYR A 216 -9.10 1.11 -16.96
CA TYR A 216 -9.83 1.51 -18.15
C TYR A 216 -9.20 2.77 -18.74
N SER A 217 -8.80 2.68 -20.01
CA SER A 217 -8.19 3.77 -20.78
C SER A 217 -9.23 4.42 -21.69
N PHE A 218 -9.31 5.76 -21.67
CA PHE A 218 -10.26 6.56 -22.47
C PHE A 218 -9.63 7.82 -23.04
#